data_924a648b0158b4fcf1361bc8c9adb8fb
#
_entry.id   924a648b0158b4fcf1361bc8c9adb8fb
#
_cell.length_a   1.000
_cell.length_b   1.000
_cell.length_c   1.000
_cell.angle_alpha   90.00
_cell.angle_beta   90.00
_cell.angle_gamma   90.00
#
_symmetry.space_group_name_H-M   'P 1'
#
loop_
_entity.id
_entity.type
_entity.pdbx_description
1 polymer ?
#
loop_
_entity_poly.entity_id
_entity_poly.type
_entity_poly.pdbx_seq_one_letter_code
_entity_poly.pdbx_strand_id
1 'polypeptide(L)'
;MRPQLIKFTPGYDIKPFDCEDADLNGFLLETDSSIPNAHHHALELLAVTYLIEDMDAEETIAYFSVLNDKIEREITDSTAWNRLSRKQPNIKRRSSHPSVKVGRLAVSKKYQGQQWGRQILAFLKEWFTNDNKTGCRYITVDALKTAQGFYESCDFKVLVTPEENDETVLMYYDLKQYVTR
;
A
#
# COMPACT_ATOMS: atom_id res chain seq x y z
N MET A 1 -22.13 -13.10 -0.90
CA MET A 1 -20.88 -12.35 -1.12
C MET A 1 -19.83 -13.31 -1.66
N ARG A 2 -19.32 -13.03 -2.86
CA ARG A 2 -18.28 -13.81 -3.54
C ARG A 2 -17.15 -12.87 -3.97
N PRO A 3 -16.22 -12.51 -3.07
CA PRO A 3 -15.14 -11.60 -3.36
C PRO A 3 -14.14 -12.21 -4.36
N GLN A 4 -13.72 -11.42 -5.33
CA GLN A 4 -12.70 -11.77 -6.30
C GLN A 4 -11.65 -10.68 -6.38
N LEU A 5 -10.36 -11.07 -6.37
CA LEU A 5 -9.24 -10.17 -6.62
C LEU A 5 -9.01 -10.04 -8.11
N ILE A 6 -9.05 -8.81 -8.61
CA ILE A 6 -8.90 -8.49 -10.04
C ILE A 6 -7.74 -7.52 -10.20
N LYS A 7 -6.79 -7.85 -11.06
CA LYS A 7 -5.77 -6.90 -11.48
C LYS A 7 -6.39 -5.93 -12.47
N PHE A 8 -6.41 -4.65 -12.10
CA PHE A 8 -6.91 -3.59 -12.98
C PHE A 8 -6.04 -3.47 -14.24
N THR A 9 -6.70 -3.35 -15.38
CA THR A 9 -6.09 -3.05 -16.67
C THR A 9 -6.87 -1.92 -17.34
N PRO A 10 -6.21 -1.05 -18.12
CA PRO A 10 -6.91 -0.02 -18.90
C PRO A 10 -8.04 -0.62 -19.74
N GLY A 11 -9.24 -0.03 -19.65
CA GLY A 11 -10.44 -0.53 -20.33
C GLY A 11 -11.27 -1.54 -19.52
N TYR A 12 -10.82 -1.91 -18.31
CA TYR A 12 -11.65 -2.71 -17.41
C TYR A 12 -12.83 -1.87 -16.90
N ASP A 13 -14.04 -2.42 -16.96
CA ASP A 13 -15.28 -1.80 -16.47
C ASP A 13 -15.37 -1.97 -14.95
N ILE A 14 -14.95 -0.91 -14.23
CA ILE A 14 -14.92 -0.90 -12.77
C ILE A 14 -16.36 -0.83 -12.26
N LYS A 15 -16.73 -1.76 -11.39
CA LYS A 15 -18.03 -1.79 -10.75
C LYS A 15 -18.19 -0.61 -9.75
N PRO A 16 -19.43 -0.21 -9.41
CA PRO A 16 -19.69 0.92 -8.52
C PRO A 16 -18.82 0.90 -7.26
N PHE A 17 -18.21 2.05 -6.97
CA PHE A 17 -17.34 2.26 -5.82
C PHE A 17 -17.51 3.66 -5.26
N ASP A 18 -17.62 3.79 -3.94
CA ASP A 18 -17.55 5.06 -3.22
C ASP A 18 -17.02 4.81 -1.79
N CYS A 19 -15.92 5.45 -1.43
CA CYS A 19 -15.33 5.40 -0.09
C CYS A 19 -15.52 6.70 0.70
N GLU A 20 -16.30 7.66 0.19
CA GLU A 20 -16.49 9.01 0.76
C GLU A 20 -15.23 9.91 0.79
N ASP A 21 -14.17 9.51 0.11
CA ASP A 21 -12.96 10.30 -0.06
C ASP A 21 -12.81 10.64 -1.56
N ALA A 22 -12.83 11.94 -1.88
CA ALA A 22 -12.83 12.40 -3.27
C ALA A 22 -11.51 12.08 -3.99
N ASP A 23 -10.35 12.15 -3.32
CA ASP A 23 -9.05 11.80 -3.90
C ASP A 23 -8.98 10.30 -4.22
N LEU A 24 -9.41 9.46 -3.28
CA LEU A 24 -9.40 8.02 -3.45
C LEU A 24 -10.43 7.55 -4.49
N ASN A 25 -11.62 8.16 -4.51
CA ASN A 25 -12.62 7.89 -5.54
C ASN A 25 -12.12 8.34 -6.92
N GLY A 26 -11.57 9.56 -7.02
CA GLY A 26 -11.01 10.11 -8.24
C GLY A 26 -9.86 9.26 -8.78
N PHE A 27 -8.91 8.85 -7.90
CA PHE A 27 -7.81 7.99 -8.33
C PHE A 27 -8.28 6.70 -9.02
N LEU A 28 -9.35 6.07 -8.52
CA LEU A 28 -9.85 4.83 -9.11
C LEU A 28 -10.73 5.05 -10.34
N LEU A 29 -11.64 6.01 -10.29
CA LEU A 29 -12.75 6.12 -11.25
C LEU A 29 -12.47 7.10 -12.40
N GLU A 30 -11.54 8.06 -12.21
CA GLU A 30 -11.18 9.01 -13.27
C GLU A 30 -10.42 8.30 -14.40
N THR A 31 -10.75 8.68 -15.63
CA THR A 31 -10.11 8.16 -16.84
C THR A 31 -9.31 9.20 -17.60
N ASP A 32 -9.35 10.48 -17.17
CA ASP A 32 -8.59 11.55 -17.78
C ASP A 32 -7.08 11.35 -17.48
N SER A 33 -6.32 11.06 -18.51
CA SER A 33 -4.88 10.82 -18.43
C SER A 33 -4.05 12.08 -18.06
N SER A 34 -4.66 13.26 -18.01
CA SER A 34 -4.00 14.48 -17.55
C SER A 34 -3.86 14.53 -16.02
N ILE A 35 -4.57 13.66 -15.29
CA ILE A 35 -4.56 13.57 -13.83
C ILE A 35 -3.96 12.23 -13.42
N PRO A 36 -3.05 12.17 -12.41
CA PRO A 36 -2.54 10.90 -11.87
C PRO A 36 -3.67 10.05 -11.30
N ASN A 37 -4.03 8.97 -11.99
CA ASN A 37 -5.10 8.04 -11.63
C ASN A 37 -4.68 6.58 -11.92
N ALA A 38 -5.50 5.61 -11.55
CA ALA A 38 -5.19 4.19 -11.74
C ALA A 38 -4.96 3.82 -13.22
N HIS A 39 -5.73 4.43 -14.13
CA HIS A 39 -5.61 4.22 -15.57
C HIS A 39 -4.26 4.76 -16.10
N HIS A 40 -3.92 6.00 -15.76
CA HIS A 40 -2.64 6.61 -16.12
C HIS A 40 -1.46 5.81 -15.55
N HIS A 41 -1.51 5.45 -14.26
CA HIS A 41 -0.44 4.67 -13.62
C HIS A 41 -0.26 3.28 -14.26
N ALA A 42 -1.34 2.65 -14.73
CA ALA A 42 -1.26 1.36 -15.42
C ALA A 42 -0.62 1.49 -16.81
N LEU A 43 -0.96 2.54 -17.58
CA LEU A 43 -0.38 2.81 -18.91
C LEU A 43 1.11 3.13 -18.83
N GLU A 44 1.50 3.97 -17.87
CA GLU A 44 2.87 4.42 -17.68
C GLU A 44 3.72 3.44 -16.84
N LEU A 45 3.17 2.29 -16.43
CA LEU A 45 3.84 1.28 -15.59
C LEU A 45 4.33 1.81 -14.24
N LEU A 46 3.67 2.84 -13.70
CA LEU A 46 4.06 3.50 -12.46
C LEU A 46 3.57 2.74 -11.23
N ALA A 47 2.39 2.12 -11.31
CA ALA A 47 1.83 1.30 -10.24
C ALA A 47 0.92 0.21 -10.81
N VAL A 48 0.67 -0.81 -9.99
CA VAL A 48 -0.31 -1.86 -10.29
C VAL A 48 -1.46 -1.73 -9.29
N THR A 49 -2.67 -1.55 -9.81
CA THR A 49 -3.89 -1.47 -9.02
C THR A 49 -4.62 -2.81 -9.02
N TYR A 50 -5.16 -3.18 -7.89
CA TYR A 50 -5.98 -4.37 -7.69
C TYR A 50 -7.33 -3.98 -7.09
N LEU A 51 -8.39 -4.58 -7.63
CA LEU A 51 -9.76 -4.43 -7.17
C LEU A 51 -10.16 -5.69 -6.40
N ILE A 52 -10.96 -5.53 -5.37
CA ILE A 52 -11.69 -6.63 -4.72
C ILE A 52 -13.16 -6.36 -5.03
N GLU A 53 -13.77 -7.19 -5.87
CA GLU A 53 -15.16 -7.06 -6.29
C GLU A 53 -16.02 -8.17 -5.71
N ASP A 54 -17.23 -7.82 -5.26
CA ASP A 54 -18.28 -8.81 -4.96
C ASP A 54 -19.01 -9.17 -6.25
N MET A 55 -18.76 -10.37 -6.74
CA MET A 55 -19.34 -10.85 -7.98
C MET A 55 -20.84 -11.15 -7.89
N ASP A 56 -21.41 -11.26 -6.68
CA ASP A 56 -22.84 -11.47 -6.49
C ASP A 56 -23.60 -10.14 -6.42
N ALA A 57 -23.01 -9.12 -5.79
CA ALA A 57 -23.59 -7.79 -5.66
C ALA A 57 -23.23 -6.86 -6.84
N GLU A 58 -22.27 -7.24 -7.68
CA GLU A 58 -21.70 -6.43 -8.77
C GLU A 58 -21.19 -5.05 -8.29
N GLU A 59 -20.46 -5.04 -7.19
CA GLU A 59 -19.90 -3.84 -6.58
C GLU A 59 -18.41 -4.02 -6.28
N THR A 60 -17.65 -2.93 -6.29
CA THR A 60 -16.25 -2.91 -5.81
C THR A 60 -16.25 -2.72 -4.29
N ILE A 61 -15.74 -3.73 -3.57
CA ILE A 61 -15.60 -3.73 -2.10
C ILE A 61 -14.47 -2.81 -1.68
N ALA A 62 -13.32 -2.96 -2.34
CA ALA A 62 -12.09 -2.24 -1.99
C ALA A 62 -11.12 -2.24 -3.17
N TYR A 63 -10.13 -1.34 -3.11
CA TYR A 63 -8.98 -1.42 -4.00
C TYR A 63 -7.69 -1.05 -3.26
N PHE A 64 -6.58 -1.47 -3.84
CA PHE A 64 -5.25 -1.02 -3.43
C PHE A 64 -4.32 -0.92 -4.64
N SER A 65 -3.34 -0.03 -4.58
CA SER A 65 -2.27 0.06 -5.56
C SER A 65 -0.92 -0.21 -4.91
N VAL A 66 -0.03 -0.87 -5.65
CA VAL A 66 1.34 -1.15 -5.23
C VAL A 66 2.33 -0.69 -6.29
N LEU A 67 3.46 -0.17 -5.83
CA LEU A 67 4.55 0.26 -6.69
C LEU A 67 5.90 -0.07 -6.06
N ASN A 68 6.95 -0.10 -6.88
CA ASN A 68 8.31 -0.27 -6.39
C ASN A 68 8.76 0.96 -5.61
N ASP A 69 9.47 0.74 -4.52
CA ASP A 69 9.95 1.80 -3.63
C ASP A 69 11.28 1.42 -2.98
N LYS A 70 11.88 2.34 -2.26
CA LYS A 70 13.08 2.12 -1.45
C LYS A 70 13.03 2.95 -0.18
N ILE A 71 13.56 2.40 0.90
CA ILE A 71 13.82 3.15 2.12
C ILE A 71 15.24 3.70 2.01
N GLU A 72 15.41 5.01 2.00
CA GLU A 72 16.70 5.69 1.87
C GLU A 72 17.24 6.12 3.23
N ARG A 73 18.56 6.01 3.40
CA ARG A 73 19.25 6.40 4.63
C ARG A 73 19.11 7.88 4.92
N GLU A 74 19.18 8.71 3.87
CA GLU A 74 19.22 10.17 3.97
C GLU A 74 17.93 10.77 4.53
N ILE A 75 16.79 10.14 4.24
CA ILE A 75 15.47 10.60 4.68
C ILE A 75 14.93 9.83 5.89
N THR A 76 15.66 8.80 6.37
CA THR A 76 15.20 7.95 7.46
C THR A 76 15.86 8.37 8.77
N ASP A 77 15.08 8.46 9.84
CA ASP A 77 15.61 8.70 11.19
C ASP A 77 16.71 7.71 11.53
N SER A 78 17.81 8.18 12.12
CA SER A 78 18.99 7.36 12.42
C SER A 78 18.65 6.12 13.28
N THR A 79 17.72 6.25 14.20
CA THR A 79 17.23 5.15 15.05
C THR A 79 16.48 4.11 14.23
N ALA A 80 15.58 4.55 13.32
CA ALA A 80 14.85 3.68 12.42
C ALA A 80 15.81 2.99 11.44
N TRP A 81 16.73 3.74 10.83
CA TRP A 81 17.76 3.19 9.94
C TRP A 81 18.60 2.10 10.63
N ASN A 82 19.08 2.35 11.83
CA ASN A 82 19.86 1.37 12.59
C ASN A 82 19.04 0.11 12.89
N ARG A 83 17.74 0.24 13.15
CA ARG A 83 16.82 -0.90 13.36
C ARG A 83 16.66 -1.74 12.10
N LEU A 84 16.47 -1.09 10.94
CA LEU A 84 16.34 -1.76 9.64
C LEU A 84 17.62 -2.50 9.25
N SER A 85 18.76 -1.86 9.51
CA SER A 85 20.07 -2.31 9.07
C SER A 85 20.70 -3.39 9.97
N ARG A 86 20.32 -3.44 11.25
CA ARG A 86 20.99 -4.25 12.29
C ARG A 86 21.07 -5.74 11.98
N LYS A 87 20.19 -6.27 11.14
CA LYS A 87 20.09 -7.70 10.79
C LYS A 87 20.52 -8.01 9.35
N GLN A 88 21.21 -7.10 8.67
CA GLN A 88 21.60 -7.28 7.27
C GLN A 88 23.12 -7.36 7.12
N PRO A 89 23.65 -8.33 6.37
CA PRO A 89 25.07 -8.37 6.06
C PRO A 89 25.47 -7.19 5.16
N ASN A 90 26.72 -6.71 5.30
CA ASN A 90 27.30 -5.63 4.49
C ASN A 90 26.59 -4.26 4.57
N ILE A 91 26.08 -3.92 5.74
CA ILE A 91 25.37 -2.66 6.04
C ILE A 91 26.15 -1.40 5.61
N LYS A 92 27.47 -1.38 5.75
CA LYS A 92 28.30 -0.19 5.48
C LYS A 92 28.25 0.30 4.02
N ARG A 93 27.74 -0.51 3.09
CA ARG A 93 27.72 -0.20 1.66
C ARG A 93 26.32 0.10 1.10
N ARG A 94 25.27 -0.04 1.90
CA ARG A 94 23.91 0.21 1.44
C ARG A 94 23.43 1.59 1.85
N SER A 95 23.03 2.40 0.87
CA SER A 95 22.36 3.67 1.07
C SER A 95 20.83 3.54 1.07
N SER A 96 20.30 2.38 0.65
CA SER A 96 18.85 2.13 0.56
C SER A 96 18.50 0.66 0.75
N HIS A 97 17.24 0.40 1.09
CA HIS A 97 16.66 -0.93 1.17
C HIS A 97 15.45 -1.02 0.23
N PRO A 98 15.37 -2.07 -0.63
CA PRO A 98 14.24 -2.24 -1.53
C PRO A 98 12.95 -2.48 -0.74
N SER A 99 11.89 -1.82 -1.15
CA SER A 99 10.54 -1.94 -0.60
C SER A 99 9.49 -1.95 -1.70
N VAL A 100 8.29 -2.34 -1.34
CA VAL A 100 7.07 -2.10 -2.10
C VAL A 100 6.23 -1.10 -1.34
N LYS A 101 5.70 -0.10 -2.03
CA LYS A 101 4.84 0.91 -1.43
C LYS A 101 3.37 0.59 -1.71
N VAL A 102 2.55 0.67 -0.69
CA VAL A 102 1.10 0.78 -0.84
C VAL A 102 0.80 2.24 -1.17
N GLY A 103 0.54 2.51 -2.46
CA GLY A 103 0.31 3.87 -2.94
C GLY A 103 -1.09 4.38 -2.61
N ARG A 104 -2.08 3.50 -2.68
CA ARG A 104 -3.49 3.76 -2.32
C ARG A 104 -4.08 2.51 -1.68
N LEU A 105 -4.98 2.70 -0.72
CA LEU A 105 -5.81 1.65 -0.14
C LEU A 105 -7.13 2.28 0.28
N ALA A 106 -8.23 1.82 -0.30
CA ALA A 106 -9.55 2.31 0.02
C ALA A 106 -10.58 1.17 0.10
N VAL A 107 -11.54 1.32 0.99
CA VAL A 107 -12.66 0.40 1.19
C VAL A 107 -13.95 1.18 0.98
N SER A 108 -14.84 0.67 0.11
CA SER A 108 -16.16 1.26 -0.14
C SER A 108 -16.92 1.42 1.18
N LYS A 109 -17.64 2.53 1.32
CA LYS A 109 -18.39 2.91 2.54
C LYS A 109 -19.26 1.79 3.07
N LYS A 110 -19.95 1.10 2.16
CA LYS A 110 -20.82 -0.04 2.49
C LYS A 110 -20.09 -1.19 3.21
N TYR A 111 -18.79 -1.33 2.96
CA TYR A 111 -17.95 -2.42 3.45
C TYR A 111 -16.94 -1.98 4.52
N GLN A 112 -16.91 -0.69 4.89
CA GLN A 112 -16.09 -0.20 6.01
C GLN A 112 -16.52 -0.84 7.33
N GLY A 113 -15.62 -0.91 8.30
CA GLY A 113 -15.86 -1.58 9.60
C GLY A 113 -15.83 -3.10 9.54
N GLN A 114 -15.81 -3.73 8.36
CA GLN A 114 -15.82 -5.19 8.17
C GLN A 114 -14.40 -5.78 8.01
N GLN A 115 -13.38 -5.06 8.44
CA GLN A 115 -11.98 -5.46 8.46
C GLN A 115 -11.30 -5.67 7.09
N TRP A 116 -11.90 -5.24 5.99
CA TRP A 116 -11.32 -5.39 4.64
C TRP A 116 -9.93 -4.79 4.51
N GLY A 117 -9.71 -3.58 5.03
CA GLY A 117 -8.37 -2.96 5.01
C GLY A 117 -7.31 -3.82 5.72
N ARG A 118 -7.65 -4.43 6.86
CA ARG A 118 -6.76 -5.34 7.59
C ARG A 118 -6.47 -6.63 6.82
N GLN A 119 -7.49 -7.20 6.19
CA GLN A 119 -7.34 -8.40 5.35
C GLN A 119 -6.47 -8.12 4.14
N ILE A 120 -6.61 -6.95 3.49
CA ILE A 120 -5.73 -6.53 2.38
C ILE A 120 -4.28 -6.44 2.84
N LEU A 121 -4.00 -5.79 3.97
CA LEU A 121 -2.63 -5.69 4.47
C LEU A 121 -2.06 -7.05 4.88
N ALA A 122 -2.86 -7.96 5.44
CA ALA A 122 -2.46 -9.32 5.74
C ALA A 122 -2.13 -10.10 4.45
N PHE A 123 -2.98 -9.99 3.43
CA PHE A 123 -2.77 -10.56 2.10
C PHE A 123 -1.46 -10.05 1.46
N LEU A 124 -1.21 -8.74 1.50
CA LEU A 124 0.02 -8.15 0.95
C LEU A 124 1.27 -8.69 1.66
N LYS A 125 1.24 -8.83 2.99
CA LYS A 125 2.34 -9.40 3.76
C LYS A 125 2.64 -10.84 3.33
N GLU A 126 1.61 -11.66 3.19
CA GLU A 126 1.72 -13.03 2.72
C GLU A 126 2.23 -13.09 1.28
N TRP A 127 1.62 -12.33 0.39
CA TRP A 127 1.93 -12.34 -1.04
C TRP A 127 3.36 -11.93 -1.32
N PHE A 128 3.82 -10.83 -0.74
CA PHE A 128 5.20 -10.37 -0.91
C PHE A 128 6.22 -11.22 -0.16
N THR A 129 5.80 -12.06 0.76
CA THR A 129 6.68 -13.01 1.44
C THR A 129 6.83 -14.31 0.65
N ASN A 130 5.72 -14.91 0.18
CA ASN A 130 5.69 -16.23 -0.42
C ASN A 130 5.92 -16.19 -1.95
N ASP A 131 5.48 -15.13 -2.63
CA ASP A 131 5.62 -14.99 -4.10
C ASP A 131 6.33 -13.67 -4.47
N ASN A 132 7.32 -13.30 -3.69
CA ASN A 132 8.10 -12.07 -3.87
C ASN A 132 9.07 -12.20 -5.04
N LYS A 133 8.66 -11.74 -6.22
CA LYS A 133 9.45 -11.81 -7.46
C LYS A 133 10.50 -10.71 -7.58
N THR A 134 10.44 -9.66 -6.76
CA THR A 134 11.32 -8.50 -6.86
C THR A 134 12.36 -8.41 -5.73
N GLY A 135 12.24 -9.24 -4.68
CA GLY A 135 13.15 -9.24 -3.54
C GLY A 135 13.00 -8.01 -2.64
N CYS A 136 11.81 -7.50 -2.39
CA CYS A 136 11.57 -6.46 -1.40
C CYS A 136 11.47 -7.05 0.01
N ARG A 137 12.07 -6.38 0.99
CA ARG A 137 11.99 -6.77 2.41
C ARG A 137 10.94 -5.98 3.18
N TYR A 138 10.60 -4.80 2.71
CA TYR A 138 9.73 -3.89 3.44
C TYR A 138 8.50 -3.54 2.62
N ILE A 139 7.37 -3.36 3.31
CA ILE A 139 6.21 -2.66 2.78
C ILE A 139 6.24 -1.26 3.37
N THR A 140 6.12 -0.23 2.54
CA THR A 140 6.02 1.17 2.95
C THR A 140 4.64 1.74 2.63
N VAL A 141 4.25 2.79 3.34
CA VAL A 141 3.04 3.57 3.08
C VAL A 141 3.21 4.99 3.58
N ASP A 142 2.72 5.98 2.83
CA ASP A 142 2.47 7.33 3.34
C ASP A 142 1.05 7.34 3.91
N ALA A 143 0.93 7.04 5.19
CA ALA A 143 -0.35 6.98 5.87
C ALA A 143 -0.83 8.39 6.21
N LEU A 144 -2.08 8.74 5.91
CA LEU A 144 -2.69 9.94 6.49
C LEU A 144 -2.56 9.88 8.02
N LYS A 145 -2.27 11.01 8.67
CA LYS A 145 -2.18 11.06 10.15
C LYS A 145 -3.42 10.48 10.83
N THR A 146 -4.60 10.67 10.24
CA THR A 146 -5.86 10.09 10.72
C THR A 146 -5.92 8.57 10.61
N ALA A 147 -5.15 7.97 9.70
CA ALA A 147 -5.09 6.52 9.49
C ALA A 147 -3.88 5.86 10.18
N GLN A 148 -2.99 6.63 10.83
CA GLN A 148 -1.79 6.09 11.48
C GLN A 148 -2.12 4.94 12.44
N GLY A 149 -3.11 5.12 13.32
CA GLY A 149 -3.52 4.10 14.30
C GLY A 149 -4.01 2.80 13.64
N PHE A 150 -4.63 2.88 12.46
CA PHE A 150 -5.01 1.70 11.69
C PHE A 150 -3.76 0.91 11.24
N TYR A 151 -2.76 1.59 10.67
CA TYR A 151 -1.52 0.93 10.24
C TYR A 151 -0.71 0.40 11.43
N GLU A 152 -0.64 1.11 12.54
CA GLU A 152 -0.01 0.63 13.79
C GLU A 152 -0.68 -0.65 14.29
N SER A 153 -2.01 -0.71 14.27
CA SER A 153 -2.78 -1.91 14.62
C SER A 153 -2.56 -3.09 13.67
N CYS A 154 -1.96 -2.82 12.50
CA CYS A 154 -1.49 -3.80 11.52
C CYS A 154 0.02 -4.03 11.59
N ASP A 155 0.69 -3.71 12.72
CA ASP A 155 2.13 -3.90 12.99
C ASP A 155 3.07 -3.01 12.13
N PHE A 156 2.56 -1.99 11.44
CA PHE A 156 3.41 -0.99 10.80
C PHE A 156 4.04 -0.08 11.85
N LYS A 157 5.21 0.46 11.53
CA LYS A 157 5.98 1.34 12.41
C LYS A 157 6.32 2.62 11.67
N VAL A 158 6.35 3.72 12.39
CA VAL A 158 6.83 5.00 11.87
C VAL A 158 8.28 4.86 11.42
N LEU A 159 8.57 5.32 10.22
CA LEU A 159 9.90 5.33 9.60
C LEU A 159 10.59 6.67 9.78
N VAL A 160 9.84 7.75 9.60
CA VAL A 160 10.28 9.13 9.77
C VAL A 160 9.29 9.82 10.71
N THR A 161 9.81 10.49 11.72
CA THR A 161 8.97 11.26 12.64
C THR A 161 8.35 12.42 11.87
N PRO A 162 7.01 12.52 11.77
CA PRO A 162 6.38 13.58 11.00
C PRO A 162 6.55 14.94 11.66
N GLU A 163 6.68 15.98 10.85
CA GLU A 163 6.60 17.37 11.32
C GLU A 163 5.14 17.75 11.63
N GLU A 164 4.94 18.87 12.33
CA GLU A 164 3.60 19.29 12.77
C GLU A 164 2.64 19.48 11.59
N ASN A 165 3.14 20.06 10.49
CA ASN A 165 2.35 20.40 9.30
C ASN A 165 2.25 19.29 8.28
N ASP A 166 2.89 18.13 8.48
CA ASP A 166 2.77 17.01 7.56
C ASP A 166 1.34 16.45 7.58
N GLU A 167 0.79 16.15 6.43
CA GLU A 167 -0.52 15.48 6.31
C GLU A 167 -0.39 13.96 6.46
N THR A 168 0.79 13.42 6.15
CA THR A 168 1.06 11.99 6.14
C THR A 168 2.21 11.61 7.06
N VAL A 169 2.26 10.32 7.40
CA VAL A 169 3.34 9.69 8.17
C VAL A 169 3.90 8.56 7.34
N LEU A 170 5.20 8.61 7.05
CA LEU A 170 5.88 7.51 6.37
C LEU A 170 6.04 6.34 7.34
N MET A 171 5.41 5.22 7.02
CA MET A 171 5.42 4.01 7.84
C MET A 171 5.95 2.81 7.07
N TYR A 172 6.40 1.78 7.79
CA TYR A 172 6.91 0.55 7.18
C TYR A 172 6.53 -0.70 7.97
N TYR A 173 6.50 -1.83 7.27
CA TYR A 173 6.43 -3.18 7.83
C TYR A 173 7.63 -4.01 7.35
N ASP A 174 8.31 -4.75 8.24
CA ASP A 174 9.40 -5.67 7.89
C ASP A 174 8.83 -7.08 7.61
N LEU A 175 8.76 -7.48 6.35
CA LEU A 175 8.24 -8.77 5.90
C LEU A 175 8.96 -9.98 6.54
N LYS A 176 10.20 -9.80 6.99
CA LYS A 176 10.91 -10.87 7.70
C LYS A 176 10.21 -11.28 9.00
N GLN A 177 9.44 -10.36 9.62
CA GLN A 177 8.64 -10.68 10.82
C GLN A 177 7.46 -11.60 10.50
N TYR A 178 6.96 -11.60 9.27
CA TYR A 178 5.88 -12.49 8.83
C TYR A 178 6.35 -13.95 8.70
N VAL A 179 7.55 -14.15 8.19
CA VAL A 179 8.15 -15.49 7.99
C VAL A 179 8.52 -16.18 9.31
N THR A 180 8.76 -15.40 10.35
CA THR A 180 9.23 -15.90 11.66
C THR A 180 8.11 -16.11 12.69
N ARG A 181 6.87 -15.88 12.27
CA ARG A 181 5.66 -16.24 13.04
C ARG A 181 5.14 -17.59 12.62
#